data_110e11e5724c264e8a39f6f319d83904
#
_entry.id   110e11e5724c264e8a39f6f319d83904
#
_cell.length_a   1.000
_cell.length_b   1.000
_cell.length_c   1.000
_cell.angle_alpha   90.00
_cell.angle_beta   90.00
_cell.angle_gamma   90.00
#
_symmetry.space_group_name_H-M   'P 1'
#
loop_
_entity.id
_entity.type
_entity.pdbx_description
1 polymer ?
#
loop_
_entity_poly.entity_id
_entity_poly.type
_entity_poly.pdbx_seq_one_letter_code
_entity_poly.pdbx_strand_id
1 'polypeptide(L)'
;SGLLLATTSHISTDIASAPFLWAPPLIAYIATFIIVFAKRPLISPAMADKSLLFAVAAALLMLNVPVFNSQIVVLGLIIHIGALFLAALSLHGALVARRPAASGLTEFYLLMSLGGVLGSAFVALLAPVLFNDIHEYPLLLGAALLLSPRFLGKGVRLTLDRRTLTIGAGILLAIGAIWSTFALLRADTDGSMVTRRGFFGVVKVYSPAGKDLTLMQHGNTIHGAQIRSQTDRPTPLAY
;
A
#
# COMPACT_ATOMS: atom_id res chain seq x y z
N SER A 1 -10.49 -2.38 3.48
CA SER A 1 -10.70 -2.33 2.00
C SER A 1 -9.67 -1.43 1.32
N GLY A 2 -9.46 -0.18 1.77
CA GLY A 2 -8.49 0.72 1.13
C GLY A 2 -7.08 0.12 1.04
N LEU A 3 -6.57 -0.49 2.11
CA LEU A 3 -5.27 -1.15 2.08
C LEU A 3 -5.21 -2.30 1.07
N LEU A 4 -6.30 -3.05 0.89
CA LEU A 4 -6.38 -4.09 -0.16
C LEU A 4 -6.16 -3.49 -1.55
N LEU A 5 -6.89 -2.42 -1.89
CA LEU A 5 -6.75 -1.76 -3.19
C LEU A 5 -5.35 -1.15 -3.37
N ALA A 6 -4.83 -0.48 -2.35
CA ALA A 6 -3.50 0.12 -2.40
C ALA A 6 -2.40 -0.94 -2.56
N THR A 7 -2.48 -2.07 -1.84
CA THR A 7 -1.56 -3.20 -1.99
C THR A 7 -1.65 -3.79 -3.39
N THR A 8 -2.87 -3.98 -3.92
CA THR A 8 -3.10 -4.51 -5.26
C THR A 8 -2.52 -3.59 -6.33
N SER A 9 -2.76 -2.27 -6.21
CA SER A 9 -2.18 -1.27 -7.12
C SER A 9 -0.66 -1.30 -7.09
N HIS A 10 -0.05 -1.31 -5.89
CA HIS A 10 1.40 -1.37 -5.74
C HIS A 10 1.98 -2.65 -6.37
N ILE A 11 1.40 -3.82 -6.09
CA ILE A 11 1.87 -5.09 -6.65
C ILE A 11 1.80 -5.07 -8.18
N SER A 12 0.67 -4.63 -8.75
CA SER A 12 0.45 -4.63 -10.20
C SER A 12 1.29 -3.59 -10.93
N THR A 13 1.66 -2.49 -10.28
CA THR A 13 2.39 -1.38 -10.89
C THR A 13 3.90 -1.52 -10.70
N ASP A 14 4.35 -1.75 -9.45
CA ASP A 14 5.76 -1.62 -9.09
C ASP A 14 6.48 -2.97 -8.98
N ILE A 15 5.77 -4.07 -8.70
CA ILE A 15 6.41 -5.38 -8.52
C ILE A 15 6.37 -6.19 -9.80
N ALA A 16 5.17 -6.44 -10.36
CA ALA A 16 5.02 -7.18 -11.60
C ALA A 16 3.69 -6.86 -12.29
N SER A 17 3.75 -6.53 -13.58
CA SER A 17 2.58 -6.32 -14.43
C SER A 17 2.13 -7.64 -15.05
N ALA A 18 1.59 -8.55 -14.23
CA ALA A 18 1.15 -9.86 -14.67
C ALA A 18 -0.36 -10.07 -14.43
N PRO A 19 -1.05 -10.76 -15.36
CA PRO A 19 -2.46 -11.12 -15.18
C PRO A 19 -2.67 -11.88 -13.87
N PHE A 20 -3.84 -11.68 -13.24
CA PHE A 20 -4.25 -12.35 -12.00
C PHE A 20 -3.48 -11.99 -10.72
N LEU A 21 -2.48 -11.12 -10.74
CA LEU A 21 -1.79 -10.67 -9.51
C LEU A 21 -2.67 -9.89 -8.54
N TRP A 22 -3.87 -9.47 -8.96
CA TRP A 22 -4.90 -8.92 -8.08
C TRP A 22 -5.55 -9.97 -7.18
N ALA A 23 -5.54 -11.25 -7.58
CA ALA A 23 -6.24 -12.32 -6.87
C ALA A 23 -5.59 -12.69 -5.52
N PRO A 24 -4.25 -12.87 -5.37
CA PRO A 24 -3.63 -13.19 -4.10
C PRO A 24 -3.92 -12.17 -2.97
N PRO A 25 -3.83 -10.85 -3.16
CA PRO A 25 -4.24 -9.89 -2.14
C PRO A 25 -5.72 -10.02 -1.75
N LEU A 26 -6.60 -10.22 -2.73
CA LEU A 26 -8.02 -10.41 -2.48
C LEU A 26 -8.30 -11.69 -1.69
N ILE A 27 -7.67 -12.81 -2.06
CA ILE A 27 -7.78 -14.08 -1.33
C ILE A 27 -7.29 -13.92 0.10
N ALA A 28 -6.13 -13.30 0.30
CA ALA A 28 -5.57 -13.02 1.61
C ALA A 28 -6.54 -12.18 2.48
N TYR A 29 -7.13 -11.14 1.90
CA TYR A 29 -8.09 -10.27 2.57
C TYR A 29 -9.37 -11.02 2.95
N ILE A 30 -9.97 -11.80 2.04
CA ILE A 30 -11.19 -12.58 2.32
C ILE A 30 -10.90 -13.66 3.37
N ALA A 31 -9.73 -14.32 3.29
CA ALA A 31 -9.34 -15.33 4.26
C ALA A 31 -9.31 -14.78 5.70
N THR A 32 -8.93 -13.49 5.90
CA THR A 32 -8.97 -12.90 7.23
C THR A 32 -10.38 -12.82 7.81
N PHE A 33 -11.41 -12.54 7.01
CA PHE A 33 -12.80 -12.60 7.46
C PHE A 33 -13.19 -14.02 7.88
N ILE A 34 -12.86 -15.01 7.06
CA ILE A 34 -13.15 -16.42 7.38
C ILE A 34 -12.51 -16.80 8.71
N ILE A 35 -11.25 -16.41 8.91
CA ILE A 35 -10.51 -16.75 10.14
C ILE A 35 -11.11 -16.06 11.36
N VAL A 36 -11.40 -14.76 11.33
CA VAL A 36 -11.86 -14.03 12.52
C VAL A 36 -13.31 -14.35 12.91
N PHE A 37 -14.14 -14.77 11.94
CA PHE A 37 -15.52 -15.19 12.20
C PHE A 37 -15.65 -16.69 12.50
N ALA A 38 -14.57 -17.47 12.39
CA ALA A 38 -14.58 -18.88 12.73
C ALA A 38 -14.75 -19.09 14.24
N LYS A 39 -15.47 -20.16 14.63
CA LYS A 39 -15.63 -20.55 16.04
C LYS A 39 -14.30 -20.87 16.73
N ARG A 40 -13.33 -21.38 15.96
CA ARG A 40 -11.95 -21.67 16.40
C ARG A 40 -11.01 -21.10 15.34
N PRO A 41 -10.50 -19.88 15.52
CA PRO A 41 -9.62 -19.28 14.54
C PRO A 41 -8.28 -20.02 14.45
N LEU A 42 -7.86 -20.36 13.24
CA LEU A 42 -6.57 -21.02 12.97
C LEU A 42 -5.39 -20.14 13.38
N ILE A 43 -5.52 -18.84 13.19
CA ILE A 43 -4.50 -17.84 13.55
C ILE A 43 -5.16 -16.83 14.49
N SER A 44 -4.54 -16.64 15.65
CA SER A 44 -5.04 -15.68 16.62
C SER A 44 -4.84 -14.23 16.11
N PRO A 45 -5.90 -13.39 16.11
CA PRO A 45 -5.77 -11.96 15.82
C PRO A 45 -4.74 -11.26 16.72
N ALA A 46 -4.56 -11.72 17.94
CA ALA A 46 -3.55 -11.19 18.87
C ALA A 46 -2.11 -11.49 18.42
N MET A 47 -1.87 -12.63 17.75
CA MET A 47 -0.56 -12.91 17.14
C MET A 47 -0.33 -11.99 15.94
N ALA A 48 -1.34 -11.81 15.08
CA ALA A 48 -1.25 -10.89 13.96
C ALA A 48 -0.92 -9.47 14.43
N ASP A 49 -1.57 -8.99 15.49
CA ASP A 49 -1.33 -7.68 16.08
C ASP A 49 0.12 -7.52 16.61
N LYS A 50 0.68 -8.55 17.23
CA LYS A 50 2.08 -8.56 17.68
C LYS A 50 3.08 -8.51 16.53
N SER A 51 2.79 -9.19 15.44
CA SER A 51 3.65 -9.28 14.25
C SER A 51 3.48 -8.09 13.29
N LEU A 52 2.41 -7.33 13.43
CA LEU A 52 2.05 -6.26 12.49
C LEU A 52 3.14 -5.20 12.34
N LEU A 53 3.79 -4.79 13.44
CA LEU A 53 4.88 -3.82 13.39
C LEU A 53 6.03 -4.28 12.49
N PHE A 54 6.44 -5.53 12.65
CA PHE A 54 7.54 -6.11 11.83
C PHE A 54 7.10 -6.26 10.37
N ALA A 55 5.85 -6.66 10.12
CA ALA A 55 5.32 -6.81 8.77
C ALA A 55 5.23 -5.45 8.04
N VAL A 56 4.76 -4.42 8.73
CA VAL A 56 4.71 -3.05 8.18
C VAL A 56 6.12 -2.52 7.93
N ALA A 57 7.04 -2.70 8.88
CA ALA A 57 8.44 -2.30 8.70
C ALA A 57 9.10 -3.02 7.50
N ALA A 58 8.91 -4.34 7.38
CA ALA A 58 9.41 -5.11 6.26
C ALA A 58 8.83 -4.63 4.92
N ALA A 59 7.52 -4.36 4.86
CA ALA A 59 6.87 -3.83 3.66
C ALA A 59 7.40 -2.44 3.28
N LEU A 60 7.58 -1.53 4.26
CA LEU A 60 8.13 -0.20 4.02
C LEU A 60 9.60 -0.25 3.56
N LEU A 61 10.41 -1.16 4.12
CA LEU A 61 11.77 -1.38 3.66
C LEU A 61 11.79 -1.96 2.24
N MET A 62 10.91 -2.91 1.95
CA MET A 62 10.82 -3.55 0.62
C MET A 62 10.43 -2.57 -0.48
N LEU A 63 9.66 -1.51 -0.18
CA LEU A 63 9.36 -0.43 -1.12
C LEU A 63 10.62 0.26 -1.68
N ASN A 64 11.74 0.15 -0.98
CA ASN A 64 13.01 0.75 -1.35
C ASN A 64 13.96 -0.23 -2.06
N VAL A 65 13.57 -1.47 -2.24
CA VAL A 65 14.37 -2.50 -2.93
C VAL A 65 14.02 -2.49 -4.41
N PRO A 66 14.98 -2.20 -5.31
CA PRO A 66 14.72 -2.27 -6.75
C PRO A 66 14.38 -3.69 -7.18
N VAL A 67 13.33 -3.82 -8.00
CA VAL A 67 12.89 -5.11 -8.53
C VAL A 67 13.63 -5.39 -9.83
N PHE A 68 14.65 -6.24 -9.78
CA PHE A 68 15.51 -6.55 -10.94
C PHE A 68 15.64 -8.06 -11.23
N ASN A 69 15.04 -8.93 -10.42
CA ASN A 69 15.02 -10.37 -10.67
C ASN A 69 13.77 -11.05 -10.07
N SER A 70 13.51 -12.30 -10.49
CA SER A 70 12.35 -13.06 -10.07
C SER A 70 12.32 -13.37 -8.56
N GLN A 71 13.46 -13.52 -7.90
CA GLN A 71 13.53 -13.79 -6.47
C GLN A 71 13.03 -12.59 -5.67
N ILE A 72 13.41 -11.38 -6.08
CA ILE A 72 12.95 -10.14 -5.44
C ILE A 72 11.45 -9.94 -5.70
N VAL A 73 10.95 -10.26 -6.90
CA VAL A 73 9.50 -10.25 -7.18
C VAL A 73 8.75 -11.15 -6.20
N VAL A 74 9.17 -12.40 -6.05
CA VAL A 74 8.53 -13.37 -5.14
C VAL A 74 8.62 -12.90 -3.70
N LEU A 75 9.78 -12.43 -3.26
CA LEU A 75 9.97 -11.90 -1.91
C LEU A 75 9.06 -10.68 -1.65
N GLY A 76 8.99 -9.75 -2.61
CA GLY A 76 8.10 -8.59 -2.55
C GLY A 76 6.63 -9.00 -2.42
N LEU A 77 6.17 -9.94 -3.24
CA LEU A 77 4.80 -10.48 -3.15
C LEU A 77 4.51 -11.05 -1.76
N ILE A 78 5.40 -11.88 -1.23
CA ILE A 78 5.24 -12.50 0.10
C ILE A 78 5.17 -11.43 1.19
N ILE A 79 6.07 -10.45 1.17
CA ILE A 79 6.13 -9.39 2.18
C ILE A 79 4.88 -8.50 2.13
N HIS A 80 4.51 -8.01 0.94
CA HIS A 80 3.38 -7.07 0.83
C HIS A 80 2.02 -7.75 1.06
N ILE A 81 1.81 -8.98 0.56
CA ILE A 81 0.60 -9.76 0.82
C ILE A 81 0.56 -10.18 2.30
N GLY A 82 1.68 -10.57 2.89
CA GLY A 82 1.80 -10.89 4.30
C GLY A 82 1.47 -9.71 5.21
N ALA A 83 1.97 -8.50 4.88
CA ALA A 83 1.64 -7.27 5.60
C ALA A 83 0.15 -6.93 5.50
N LEU A 84 -0.45 -7.03 4.31
CA LEU A 84 -1.90 -6.89 4.12
C LEU A 84 -2.68 -7.89 4.96
N PHE A 85 -2.29 -9.16 4.91
CA PHE A 85 -2.95 -10.23 5.66
C PHE A 85 -2.92 -9.99 7.17
N LEU A 86 -1.75 -9.68 7.74
CA LEU A 86 -1.58 -9.42 9.16
C LEU A 86 -2.31 -8.14 9.61
N ALA A 87 -2.27 -7.08 8.80
CA ALA A 87 -3.02 -5.85 9.06
C ALA A 87 -4.53 -6.10 9.04
N ALA A 88 -5.04 -6.76 8.02
CA ALA A 88 -6.45 -7.09 7.90
C ALA A 88 -6.90 -8.02 9.03
N LEU A 89 -6.10 -9.05 9.37
CA LEU A 89 -6.44 -9.99 10.44
C LEU A 89 -6.49 -9.31 11.81
N SER A 90 -5.55 -8.41 12.12
CA SER A 90 -5.54 -7.61 13.35
C SER A 90 -6.78 -6.70 13.43
N LEU A 91 -7.05 -5.94 12.37
CA LEU A 91 -8.16 -4.98 12.33
C LEU A 91 -9.53 -5.66 12.29
N HIS A 92 -9.70 -6.72 11.49
CA HIS A 92 -10.95 -7.51 11.47
C HIS A 92 -11.19 -8.22 12.80
N GLY A 93 -10.13 -8.73 13.44
CA GLY A 93 -10.22 -9.27 14.79
C GLY A 93 -10.70 -8.23 15.81
N ALA A 94 -10.21 -6.99 15.71
CA ALA A 94 -10.68 -5.89 16.54
C ALA A 94 -12.16 -5.52 16.29
N LEU A 95 -12.60 -5.60 15.04
CA LEU A 95 -14.02 -5.41 14.67
C LEU A 95 -14.91 -6.50 15.26
N VAL A 96 -14.52 -7.77 15.10
CA VAL A 96 -15.28 -8.91 15.64
C VAL A 96 -15.37 -8.85 17.15
N ALA A 97 -14.31 -8.44 17.84
CA ALA A 97 -14.31 -8.25 19.29
C ALA A 97 -15.29 -7.16 19.77
N ARG A 98 -15.73 -6.25 18.88
CA ARG A 98 -16.70 -5.19 19.14
C ARG A 98 -18.09 -5.48 18.57
N ARG A 99 -18.30 -6.69 18.06
CA ARG A 99 -19.58 -7.10 17.50
C ARG A 99 -20.70 -7.01 18.56
N PRO A 100 -21.80 -6.27 18.29
CA PRO A 100 -22.89 -6.10 19.23
C PRO A 100 -23.78 -7.36 19.30
N ALA A 101 -24.75 -7.33 20.21
CA ALA A 101 -25.84 -8.32 20.26
C ALA A 101 -26.68 -8.29 18.97
N ALA A 102 -27.53 -9.29 18.79
CA ALA A 102 -28.32 -9.50 17.57
C ALA A 102 -29.09 -8.24 17.10
N SER A 103 -29.61 -7.46 18.03
CA SER A 103 -30.36 -6.21 17.74
C SER A 103 -29.52 -5.10 17.07
N GLY A 104 -28.21 -5.09 17.25
CA GLY A 104 -27.30 -4.08 16.68
C GLY A 104 -26.54 -4.55 15.44
N LEU A 105 -26.76 -5.77 14.96
CA LEU A 105 -25.96 -6.33 13.86
C LEU A 105 -26.13 -5.59 12.54
N THR A 106 -27.34 -5.12 12.24
CA THR A 106 -27.60 -4.36 10.99
C THR A 106 -26.77 -3.10 10.93
N GLU A 107 -26.76 -2.31 12.00
CA GLU A 107 -25.96 -1.10 12.10
C GLU A 107 -24.45 -1.40 12.03
N PHE A 108 -24.01 -2.44 12.73
CA PHE A 108 -22.61 -2.86 12.71
C PHE A 108 -22.14 -3.21 11.29
N TYR A 109 -22.91 -4.00 10.54
CA TYR A 109 -22.54 -4.36 9.17
C TYR A 109 -22.68 -3.19 8.20
N LEU A 110 -23.64 -2.29 8.41
CA LEU A 110 -23.77 -1.07 7.63
C LEU A 110 -22.54 -0.17 7.79
N LEU A 111 -22.11 0.08 9.03
CA LEU A 111 -20.92 0.89 9.31
C LEU A 111 -19.64 0.24 8.77
N MET A 112 -19.52 -1.09 8.86
CA MET A 112 -18.41 -1.83 8.29
C MET A 112 -18.37 -1.71 6.76
N SER A 113 -19.51 -1.82 6.10
CA SER A 113 -19.65 -1.65 4.64
C SER A 113 -19.33 -0.21 4.23
N LEU A 114 -19.86 0.78 4.97
CA LEU A 114 -19.57 2.20 4.73
C LEU A 114 -18.06 2.48 4.84
N GLY A 115 -17.41 1.98 5.89
CA GLY A 115 -15.95 2.09 6.04
C GLY A 115 -15.19 1.43 4.88
N GLY A 116 -15.70 0.31 4.38
CA GLY A 116 -15.18 -0.36 3.18
C GLY A 116 -15.27 0.52 1.93
N VAL A 117 -16.44 1.11 1.70
CA VAL A 117 -16.68 2.03 0.57
C VAL A 117 -15.79 3.26 0.67
N LEU A 118 -15.73 3.92 1.83
CA LEU A 118 -14.91 5.12 2.03
C LEU A 118 -13.41 4.84 1.81
N GLY A 119 -12.90 3.73 2.34
CA GLY A 119 -11.50 3.34 2.14
C GLY A 119 -11.19 3.02 0.68
N SER A 120 -12.11 2.36 -0.03
CA SER A 120 -11.96 2.05 -1.44
C SER A 120 -12.07 3.31 -2.31
N ALA A 121 -13.01 4.20 -2.02
CA ALA A 121 -13.18 5.47 -2.72
C ALA A 121 -11.96 6.38 -2.54
N PHE A 122 -11.37 6.42 -1.34
CA PHE A 122 -10.12 7.14 -1.12
C PHE A 122 -9.02 6.68 -2.08
N VAL A 123 -8.76 5.37 -2.17
CA VAL A 123 -7.68 4.83 -3.01
C VAL A 123 -7.99 4.94 -4.49
N ALA A 124 -9.24 4.64 -4.90
CA ALA A 124 -9.61 4.60 -6.31
C ALA A 124 -9.86 5.97 -6.93
N LEU A 125 -10.39 6.93 -6.16
CA LEU A 125 -10.85 8.21 -6.68
C LEU A 125 -10.00 9.40 -6.19
N LEU A 126 -9.68 9.45 -4.89
CA LEU A 126 -9.00 10.59 -4.31
C LEU A 126 -7.47 10.49 -4.43
N ALA A 127 -6.89 9.34 -4.18
CA ALA A 127 -5.44 9.18 -4.22
C ALA A 127 -4.82 9.53 -5.59
N PRO A 128 -5.40 9.16 -6.76
CA PRO A 128 -4.87 9.55 -8.05
C PRO A 128 -4.89 11.06 -8.32
N VAL A 129 -5.76 11.79 -7.64
CA VAL A 129 -5.85 13.26 -7.75
C VAL A 129 -4.90 13.95 -6.78
N LEU A 130 -4.69 13.38 -5.59
CA LEU A 130 -3.89 13.97 -4.52
C LEU A 130 -2.39 13.68 -4.67
N PHE A 131 -2.03 12.53 -5.24
CA PHE A 131 -0.65 12.05 -5.28
C PHE A 131 -0.18 11.83 -6.72
N ASN A 132 1.08 12.15 -6.97
CA ASN A 132 1.73 11.90 -8.25
C ASN A 132 2.29 10.47 -8.39
N ASP A 133 2.37 9.73 -7.29
CA ASP A 133 2.83 8.33 -7.22
C ASP A 133 1.94 7.55 -6.21
N ILE A 134 2.20 6.27 -5.98
CA ILE A 134 1.39 5.38 -5.11
C ILE A 134 1.74 5.63 -3.63
N HIS A 135 1.52 6.86 -3.13
CA HIS A 135 1.81 7.23 -1.74
C HIS A 135 0.74 6.75 -0.74
N GLU A 136 -0.46 6.45 -1.21
CA GLU A 136 -1.53 5.93 -0.35
C GLU A 136 -1.20 4.56 0.26
N TYR A 137 -0.34 3.76 -0.39
CA TYR A 137 0.01 2.44 0.12
C TYR A 137 0.80 2.52 1.44
N PRO A 138 1.95 3.21 1.53
CA PRO A 138 2.66 3.38 2.79
C PRO A 138 1.84 4.13 3.84
N LEU A 139 1.01 5.10 3.44
CA LEU A 139 0.12 5.81 4.36
C LEU A 139 -0.91 4.88 5.00
N LEU A 140 -1.53 4.00 4.21
CA LEU A 140 -2.52 3.04 4.72
C LEU A 140 -1.88 1.91 5.54
N LEU A 141 -0.64 1.51 5.25
CA LEU A 141 0.12 0.62 6.13
C LEU A 141 0.34 1.25 7.51
N GLY A 142 0.78 2.51 7.53
CA GLY A 142 0.94 3.29 8.77
C GLY A 142 -0.38 3.47 9.52
N ALA A 143 -1.46 3.81 8.81
CA ALA A 143 -2.79 3.93 9.39
C ALA A 143 -3.29 2.61 9.98
N ALA A 144 -3.08 1.48 9.31
CA ALA A 144 -3.44 0.16 9.82
C ALA A 144 -2.69 -0.19 11.11
N LEU A 145 -1.40 0.15 11.18
CA LEU A 145 -0.60 -0.02 12.39
C LEU A 145 -1.13 0.84 13.54
N LEU A 146 -1.43 2.12 13.30
CA LEU A 146 -1.96 3.05 14.30
C LEU A 146 -3.34 2.66 14.81
N LEU A 147 -4.20 2.14 13.92
CA LEU A 147 -5.56 1.68 14.26
C LEU A 147 -5.56 0.28 14.89
N SER A 148 -4.42 -0.40 14.97
CA SER A 148 -4.34 -1.73 15.55
C SER A 148 -4.61 -1.71 17.06
N PRO A 149 -5.15 -2.81 17.63
CA PRO A 149 -5.40 -2.92 19.07
C PRO A 149 -4.18 -2.69 19.95
N ARG A 150 -2.98 -2.88 19.42
CA ARG A 150 -1.72 -2.63 20.12
C ARG A 150 -1.54 -1.16 20.51
N PHE A 151 -1.91 -0.24 19.59
CA PHE A 151 -1.76 1.20 19.79
C PHE A 151 -3.01 1.84 20.39
N LEU A 152 -4.20 1.41 19.93
CA LEU A 152 -5.46 1.93 20.44
C LEU A 152 -5.88 1.33 21.79
N GLY A 153 -5.25 0.21 22.23
CA GLY A 153 -5.58 -0.47 23.47
C GLY A 153 -6.92 -1.23 23.44
N LYS A 154 -7.06 -2.19 24.35
CA LYS A 154 -8.34 -2.89 24.57
C LYS A 154 -9.27 -1.92 25.33
N GLY A 155 -10.27 -1.40 24.65
CA GLY A 155 -11.29 -0.56 25.30
C GLY A 155 -11.10 0.95 25.14
N VAL A 156 -10.15 1.40 24.32
CA VAL A 156 -10.14 2.80 23.91
C VAL A 156 -11.43 3.07 23.15
N ARG A 157 -12.38 3.72 23.80
CA ARG A 157 -13.33 4.56 23.06
C ARG A 157 -12.44 5.49 22.24
N LEU A 158 -12.74 5.67 20.97
CA LEU A 158 -12.12 6.72 20.13
C LEU A 158 -12.51 8.10 20.71
N THR A 159 -12.17 8.33 21.95
CA THR A 159 -12.01 9.69 22.44
C THR A 159 -10.74 10.16 21.77
N LEU A 160 -10.91 11.15 20.91
CA LEU A 160 -9.83 11.91 20.28
C LEU A 160 -9.03 12.61 21.39
N ASP A 161 -8.41 11.81 22.27
CA ASP A 161 -7.54 12.32 23.31
C ASP A 161 -6.29 12.92 22.63
N ARG A 162 -5.92 14.11 23.05
CA ARG A 162 -4.77 14.86 22.53
C ARG A 162 -3.51 13.99 22.44
N ARG A 163 -3.30 13.09 23.42
CA ARG A 163 -2.14 12.22 23.48
C ARG A 163 -2.14 11.17 22.35
N THR A 164 -3.28 10.54 22.09
CA THR A 164 -3.43 9.56 21.00
C THR A 164 -3.29 10.21 19.64
N LEU A 165 -3.86 11.42 19.47
CA LEU A 165 -3.70 12.21 18.26
C LEU A 165 -2.25 12.63 18.02
N THR A 166 -1.53 13.08 19.06
CA THR A 166 -0.12 13.49 18.91
C THR A 166 0.80 12.32 18.63
N ILE A 167 0.61 11.17 19.27
CA ILE A 167 1.40 9.96 18.98
C ILE A 167 1.10 9.48 17.57
N GLY A 168 -0.19 9.41 17.16
CA GLY A 168 -0.60 9.01 15.83
C GLY A 168 -0.06 9.93 14.73
N ALA A 169 -0.19 11.25 14.92
CA ALA A 169 0.37 12.23 14.01
C ALA A 169 1.90 12.13 13.94
N GLY A 170 2.58 11.92 15.07
CA GLY A 170 4.03 11.74 15.13
C GLY A 170 4.51 10.52 14.34
N ILE A 171 3.82 9.38 14.44
CA ILE A 171 4.15 8.17 13.69
C ILE A 171 3.88 8.36 12.20
N LEU A 172 2.74 8.98 11.82
CA LEU A 172 2.43 9.29 10.41
C LEU A 172 3.46 10.25 9.82
N LEU A 173 3.86 11.28 10.57
CA LEU A 173 4.91 12.20 10.17
C LEU A 173 6.27 11.51 10.03
N ALA A 174 6.63 10.61 10.95
CA ALA A 174 7.85 9.84 10.87
C ALA A 174 7.86 8.91 9.64
N ILE A 175 6.76 8.20 9.38
CA ILE A 175 6.59 7.37 8.17
C ILE A 175 6.67 8.24 6.92
N GLY A 176 5.98 9.38 6.89
CA GLY A 176 6.00 10.33 5.79
C GLY A 176 7.39 10.94 5.57
N ALA A 177 8.11 11.29 6.65
CA ALA A 177 9.47 11.82 6.59
C ALA A 177 10.46 10.78 6.07
N ILE A 178 10.41 9.56 6.58
CA ILE A 178 11.24 8.44 6.08
C ILE A 178 10.95 8.22 4.60
N TRP A 179 9.68 8.14 4.22
CA TRP A 179 9.28 7.96 2.83
C TRP A 179 9.75 9.11 1.92
N SER A 180 9.54 10.38 2.33
CA SER A 180 9.97 11.54 1.54
C SER A 180 11.48 11.62 1.41
N THR A 181 12.24 11.27 2.46
CA THR A 181 13.70 11.22 2.40
C THR A 181 14.17 10.18 1.38
N PHE A 182 13.60 8.99 1.39
CA PHE A 182 13.91 7.96 0.41
C PHE A 182 13.46 8.34 -1.00
N ALA A 183 12.31 9.00 -1.16
CA ALA A 183 11.84 9.48 -2.45
C ALA A 183 12.77 10.55 -3.04
N LEU A 184 13.27 11.48 -2.20
CA LEU A 184 14.24 12.49 -2.60
C LEU A 184 15.57 11.87 -2.99
N LEU A 185 16.10 10.93 -2.19
CA LEU A 185 17.35 10.23 -2.52
C LEU A 185 17.25 9.45 -3.84
N ARG A 186 16.06 8.91 -4.16
CA ARG A 186 15.83 8.25 -5.45
C ARG A 186 15.72 9.24 -6.61
N ALA A 187 15.06 10.38 -6.42
CA ALA A 187 14.93 11.39 -7.46
C ALA A 187 16.29 11.88 -7.96
N ASP A 188 17.28 12.05 -7.04
CA ASP A 188 18.62 12.43 -7.40
C ASP A 188 19.40 11.34 -8.16
N THR A 189 19.06 10.06 -7.93
CA THR A 189 19.75 8.94 -8.62
C THR A 189 19.08 8.54 -9.94
N ASP A 190 17.76 8.72 -10.06
CA ASP A 190 17.00 8.24 -11.22
C ASP A 190 16.91 9.25 -12.37
N GLY A 191 17.33 10.51 -12.18
CA GLY A 191 17.27 11.55 -13.20
C GLY A 191 15.85 11.76 -13.74
N SER A 192 14.81 11.53 -12.92
CA SER A 192 13.43 11.60 -13.36
C SER A 192 13.06 13.03 -13.76
N MET A 193 12.65 13.22 -15.01
CA MET A 193 12.26 14.53 -15.54
C MET A 193 10.80 14.84 -15.21
N VAL A 194 9.92 13.83 -15.26
CA VAL A 194 8.47 13.99 -15.03
C VAL A 194 7.87 12.70 -14.48
N THR A 195 7.09 12.82 -13.41
CA THR A 195 6.20 11.75 -12.93
C THR A 195 4.76 12.25 -13.01
N ARG A 196 3.88 11.50 -13.65
CA ARG A 196 2.47 11.80 -13.78
C ARG A 196 1.63 10.57 -13.42
N ARG A 197 0.60 10.80 -12.63
CA ARG A 197 -0.37 9.78 -12.25
C ARG A 197 -1.73 10.08 -12.86
N GLY A 198 -2.35 9.04 -13.36
CA GLY A 198 -3.75 9.02 -13.75
C GLY A 198 -4.47 7.86 -13.05
N PHE A 199 -5.74 7.68 -13.36
CA PHE A 199 -6.53 6.55 -12.86
C PHE A 199 -6.01 5.18 -13.34
N PHE A 200 -5.28 5.16 -14.46
CA PHE A 200 -4.73 3.95 -15.07
C PHE A 200 -3.32 3.59 -14.58
N GLY A 201 -2.70 4.41 -13.72
CA GLY A 201 -1.39 4.15 -13.16
C GLY A 201 -0.46 5.36 -13.21
N VAL A 202 0.82 5.11 -12.96
CA VAL A 202 1.89 6.12 -12.87
C VAL A 202 2.80 6.00 -14.08
N VAL A 203 2.99 7.09 -14.81
CA VAL A 203 3.94 7.22 -15.91
C VAL A 203 5.12 8.06 -15.44
N LYS A 204 6.33 7.55 -15.65
CA LYS A 204 7.60 8.21 -15.35
C LYS A 204 8.39 8.40 -16.64
N VAL A 205 8.88 9.62 -16.87
CA VAL A 205 9.83 9.93 -17.94
C VAL A 205 11.12 10.33 -17.26
N TYR A 206 12.19 9.62 -17.59
CA TYR A 206 13.49 9.85 -16.96
C TYR A 206 14.65 9.62 -17.93
N SER A 207 15.80 10.20 -17.60
CA SER A 207 17.04 10.04 -18.35
C SER A 207 18.08 9.41 -17.45
N PRO A 208 18.44 8.14 -17.66
CA PRO A 208 19.47 7.48 -16.86
C PRO A 208 20.80 8.24 -16.92
N ALA A 209 21.44 8.41 -15.76
CA ALA A 209 22.73 9.10 -15.68
C ALA A 209 23.76 8.43 -16.58
N GLY A 210 24.52 9.25 -17.35
CA GLY A 210 25.57 8.77 -18.26
C GLY A 210 25.07 8.09 -19.54
N LYS A 211 23.75 8.09 -19.80
CA LYS A 211 23.17 7.58 -21.05
C LYS A 211 22.50 8.69 -21.82
N ASP A 212 22.69 8.68 -23.16
CA ASP A 212 22.01 9.61 -24.07
C ASP A 212 20.62 9.09 -24.45
N LEU A 213 19.80 8.75 -23.41
CA LEU A 213 18.50 8.15 -23.57
C LEU A 213 17.47 8.86 -22.69
N THR A 214 16.25 9.01 -23.22
CA THR A 214 15.04 9.31 -22.46
C THR A 214 14.14 8.09 -22.50
N LEU A 215 13.70 7.65 -21.33
CA LEU A 215 12.84 6.47 -21.17
C LEU A 215 11.47 6.90 -20.66
N MET A 216 10.42 6.29 -21.19
CA MET A 216 9.06 6.37 -20.68
C MET A 216 8.69 5.02 -20.08
N GLN A 217 8.38 5.03 -18.80
CA GLN A 217 8.02 3.84 -18.02
C GLN A 217 6.61 3.98 -17.46
N HIS A 218 5.83 2.94 -17.53
CA HIS A 218 4.54 2.81 -16.86
C HIS A 218 4.61 1.61 -15.91
N GLY A 219 4.54 1.88 -14.61
CA GLY A 219 4.86 0.88 -13.61
C GLY A 219 6.32 0.42 -13.74
N ASN A 220 6.54 -0.88 -13.90
CA ASN A 220 7.86 -1.48 -14.12
C ASN A 220 8.14 -1.80 -15.61
N THR A 221 7.29 -1.38 -16.53
CA THR A 221 7.41 -1.66 -17.97
C THR A 221 7.84 -0.40 -18.71
N ILE A 222 8.90 -0.54 -19.54
CA ILE A 222 9.34 0.53 -20.42
C ILE A 222 8.47 0.49 -21.68
N HIS A 223 7.78 1.59 -21.95
CA HIS A 223 6.89 1.76 -23.09
C HIS A 223 7.48 2.63 -24.21
N GLY A 224 8.58 3.32 -23.95
CA GLY A 224 9.24 4.13 -24.96
C GLY A 224 10.68 4.44 -24.58
N ALA A 225 11.54 4.52 -25.59
CA ALA A 225 12.91 4.95 -25.46
C ALA A 225 13.29 5.82 -26.64
N GLN A 226 14.03 6.92 -26.39
CA GLN A 226 14.47 7.88 -27.40
C GLN A 226 15.89 8.33 -27.11
N ILE A 227 16.70 8.52 -28.17
CA ILE A 227 18.03 9.11 -28.07
C ILE A 227 17.89 10.63 -27.94
N ARG A 228 18.48 11.23 -26.90
CA ARG A 228 18.38 12.68 -26.58
C ARG A 228 19.07 13.58 -27.60
N SER A 229 20.21 13.14 -28.14
CA SER A 229 20.99 13.92 -29.12
C SER A 229 20.32 14.01 -30.49
N GLN A 230 19.30 13.17 -30.78
CA GLN A 230 18.55 13.20 -32.02
C GLN A 230 17.31 14.11 -31.92
N THR A 231 17.51 15.43 -31.96
CA THR A 231 16.41 16.41 -31.83
C THR A 231 15.56 16.54 -33.08
N ASP A 232 16.11 16.37 -34.26
CA ASP A 232 15.41 16.68 -35.52
C ASP A 232 14.54 15.54 -36.06
N ARG A 233 14.88 14.29 -35.75
CA ARG A 233 14.07 13.10 -36.08
C ARG A 233 14.26 12.04 -34.98
N PRO A 234 13.50 12.13 -33.90
CA PRO A 234 13.61 11.13 -32.85
C PRO A 234 13.24 9.74 -33.39
N THR A 235 14.21 8.84 -33.34
CA THR A 235 13.99 7.44 -33.69
C THR A 235 13.54 6.70 -32.44
N PRO A 236 12.32 6.17 -32.38
CA PRO A 236 11.90 5.35 -31.24
C PRO A 236 12.71 4.06 -31.21
N LEU A 237 13.21 3.70 -30.03
CA LEU A 237 14.01 2.48 -29.82
C LEU A 237 13.19 1.35 -29.20
N ALA A 238 12.06 1.67 -28.60
CA ALA A 238 11.14 0.71 -27.99
C ALA A 238 9.70 1.25 -28.03
N TYR A 239 8.73 0.34 -28.03
CA TYR A 239 7.29 0.58 -27.97
C TYR A 239 6.71 -0.09 -26.73
#